data_308d2311bb922dab88b96072c51d1455
#
_entry.id   308d2311bb922dab88b96072c51d1455
#
_cell.length_a   1.000
_cell.length_b   1.000
_cell.length_c   1.000
_cell.angle_alpha   90.00
_cell.angle_beta   90.00
_cell.angle_gamma   90.00
#
_symmetry.space_group_name_H-M   'P 1'
#
loop_
_entity.id
_entity.type
_entity.pdbx_description
1 polymer ?
#
loop_
_entity_poly.entity_id
_entity_poly.type
_entity_poly.pdbx_seq_one_letter_code
_entity_poly.pdbx_strand_id
1 'polypeptide(L)' 'MYTLAQSAYLDSCFGIDEELPHAGSALENPYVFDASARELKALAAKGLVAIVEEHTTRVAGEVLIDRLRFRRVH' A
#
# COMPACT_ATOMS: atom_id res chain seq x y z
N MET A 1 5.00 -11.28 13.72
CA MET A 1 3.77 -10.87 13.03
C MET A 1 4.12 -9.82 11.97
N TYR A 2 3.57 -9.97 10.78
CA TYR A 2 3.80 -8.99 9.73
C TYR A 2 2.72 -7.92 9.76
N THR A 3 3.08 -6.71 9.39
CA THR A 3 2.10 -5.65 9.16
C THR A 3 1.34 -5.94 7.86
N LEU A 4 0.25 -5.20 7.62
CA LEU A 4 -0.52 -5.37 6.39
C LEU A 4 0.33 -5.06 5.16
N ALA A 5 1.20 -4.05 5.24
CA ALA A 5 2.09 -3.71 4.13
C ALA A 5 3.12 -4.82 3.89
N GLN A 6 3.68 -5.38 4.95
CA GLN A 6 4.63 -6.50 4.83
C GLN A 6 3.96 -7.72 4.23
N SER A 7 2.73 -8.02 4.66
CA SER A 7 1.98 -9.15 4.10
C SER A 7 1.70 -8.95 2.62
N ALA A 8 1.31 -7.73 2.22
CA ALA A 8 1.06 -7.42 0.81
C ALA A 8 2.33 -7.61 -0.01
N TYR A 9 3.48 -7.19 0.51
CA TYR A 9 4.77 -7.37 -0.15
C TYR A 9 5.10 -8.86 -0.31
N LEU A 10 4.95 -9.63 0.77
CA LEU A 10 5.30 -11.05 0.75
C LEU A 10 4.38 -11.88 -0.14
N ASP A 11 3.12 -11.47 -0.26
CA ASP A 11 2.14 -12.16 -1.09
C ASP A 11 2.22 -11.75 -2.56
N SER A 12 2.95 -10.69 -2.88
CA SER A 12 3.05 -10.21 -4.26
C SER A 12 4.00 -11.08 -5.08
N CYS A 13 3.75 -11.11 -6.39
CA CYS A 13 4.63 -11.80 -7.32
C CYS A 13 5.70 -10.84 -7.82
N PHE A 14 6.93 -11.33 -7.90
CA PHE A 14 8.07 -10.55 -8.38
C PHE A 14 7.80 -10.05 -9.81
N GLY A 15 7.96 -8.77 -10.02
CA GLY A 15 7.82 -8.17 -11.34
C GLY A 15 6.39 -7.96 -11.83
N ILE A 16 5.39 -8.29 -11.01
CA ILE A 16 3.97 -8.14 -11.34
C ILE A 16 3.41 -6.95 -10.56
N ASP A 17 2.67 -6.09 -11.25
CA ASP A 17 1.99 -4.98 -10.59
C ASP A 17 0.85 -5.51 -9.74
N GLU A 18 0.82 -5.09 -8.50
CA GLU A 18 -0.20 -5.49 -7.54
C GLU A 18 -0.83 -4.24 -6.93
N GLU A 19 -2.08 -4.35 -6.53
CA GLU A 19 -2.78 -3.26 -5.88
C GLU A 19 -2.98 -3.61 -4.41
N LEU A 20 -2.70 -2.65 -3.51
CA LEU A 20 -2.92 -2.87 -2.08
C LEU A 20 -4.41 -3.04 -1.83
N PRO A 21 -4.83 -4.20 -1.30
CA PRO A 21 -6.25 -4.46 -1.11
C PRO A 21 -6.82 -3.60 0.01
N HIS A 22 -8.07 -3.11 -0.18
CA HIS A 22 -8.71 -2.27 0.80
C HIS A 22 -10.16 -2.68 1.11
N ALA A 23 -10.65 -3.74 0.47
CA ALA A 23 -12.03 -4.17 0.65
C ALA A 23 -12.15 -5.29 1.68
N GLY A 24 -13.21 -5.23 2.48
CA GLY A 24 -13.65 -6.35 3.28
C GLY A 24 -12.79 -6.72 4.47
N SER A 25 -12.13 -5.77 5.11
CA SER A 25 -11.29 -6.08 6.25
C SER A 25 -10.94 -4.81 7.02
N ALA A 26 -9.91 -4.89 7.83
CA ALA A 26 -9.36 -3.73 8.54
C ALA A 26 -8.98 -2.58 7.59
N LEU A 27 -8.74 -2.87 6.32
CA LEU A 27 -8.38 -1.86 5.33
C LEU A 27 -9.56 -1.06 4.78
N GLU A 28 -10.79 -1.34 5.23
CA GLU A 28 -11.95 -0.52 4.87
C GLU A 28 -11.88 0.88 5.45
N ASN A 29 -11.22 1.03 6.60
CA ASN A 29 -11.06 2.33 7.23
C ASN A 29 -10.03 3.14 6.42
N PRO A 30 -10.39 4.35 5.93
CA PRO A 30 -9.46 5.11 5.10
C PRO A 30 -8.16 5.48 5.82
N TYR A 31 -8.20 5.67 7.13
CA TYR A 31 -6.98 5.98 7.87
C TYR A 31 -6.07 4.77 8.00
N VAL A 32 -6.66 3.58 8.15
CA VAL A 32 -5.90 2.34 8.20
C VAL A 32 -5.27 2.07 6.85
N PHE A 33 -6.03 2.25 5.78
CA PHE A 33 -5.49 2.07 4.42
C PHE A 33 -4.33 3.05 4.15
N ASP A 34 -4.51 4.32 4.52
CA ASP A 34 -3.47 5.33 4.33
C ASP A 34 -2.20 4.95 5.09
N ALA A 35 -2.32 4.51 6.34
CA ALA A 35 -1.18 4.09 7.13
C ALA A 35 -0.46 2.90 6.49
N SER A 36 -1.21 1.92 6.01
CA SER A 36 -0.64 0.75 5.33
C SER A 36 0.05 1.14 4.03
N ALA A 37 -0.55 2.05 3.26
CA ALA A 37 0.04 2.53 2.01
C ALA A 37 1.34 3.28 2.26
N ARG A 38 1.39 4.11 3.30
CA ARG A 38 2.61 4.84 3.66
C ARG A 38 3.70 3.90 4.11
N GLU A 39 3.35 2.83 4.81
CA GLU A 39 4.32 1.80 5.21
C GLU A 39 4.87 1.07 3.98
N LEU A 40 4.02 0.78 3.00
CA LEU A 40 4.46 0.15 1.75
C LEU A 40 5.40 1.10 1.00
N LYS A 41 5.14 2.40 1.03
CA LYS A 41 6.04 3.39 0.44
C LYS A 41 7.40 3.40 1.16
N ALA A 42 7.42 3.13 2.45
CA ALA A 42 8.68 3.00 3.18
C ALA A 42 9.47 1.78 2.70
N LEU A 43 8.79 0.69 2.35
CA LEU A 43 9.45 -0.47 1.73
C LEU A 43 10.01 -0.10 0.36
N ALA A 44 9.32 0.77 -0.38
CA ALA A 44 9.84 1.27 -1.66
C ALA A 44 11.12 2.06 -1.46
N ALA A 45 11.20 2.86 -0.39
CA ALA A 45 12.41 3.61 -0.07
C ALA A 45 13.58 2.68 0.26
N LYS A 46 13.30 1.46 0.71
CA LYS A 46 14.33 0.44 0.97
C LYS A 46 14.68 -0.36 -0.27
N GLY A 47 14.05 -0.09 -1.41
CA GLY A 47 14.33 -0.79 -2.66
C GLY A 47 13.64 -2.14 -2.80
N LEU A 48 12.63 -2.43 -1.97
CA LEU A 48 11.94 -3.72 -1.99
C LEU A 48 10.79 -3.74 -2.99
N VAL A 49 10.15 -2.61 -3.20
CA VAL A 49 9.06 -2.46 -4.18
C VAL A 49 9.23 -1.15 -4.93
N ALA A 50 8.57 -1.03 -6.07
CA ALA A 50 8.45 0.22 -6.81
C ALA A 50 6.99 0.65 -6.74
N ILE A 51 6.73 1.92 -6.47
CA ILE A 51 5.37 2.45 -6.49
C ILE A 51 5.02 2.77 -7.94
N VAL A 52 4.00 2.10 -8.45
CA VAL A 52 3.56 2.23 -9.85
C VAL A 52 2.52 3.33 -9.99
N GLU A 53 1.57 3.36 -9.05
CA GLU A 53 0.49 4.33 -9.09
C GLU A 53 0.03 4.64 -7.67
N GLU A 54 -0.27 5.89 -7.42
CA GLU A 54 -0.76 6.33 -6.12
C GLU A 54 -1.89 7.32 -6.36
N HIS A 55 -3.02 7.12 -5.69
CA HIS A 55 -4.15 8.04 -5.74
C HIS A 55 -4.46 8.51 -4.33
N THR A 56 -4.76 9.78 -4.18
CA THR A 56 -5.09 10.36 -2.89
C THR A 56 -6.49 10.96 -2.93
N THR A 57 -7.10 11.04 -1.76
CA THR A 57 -8.39 11.69 -1.59
C THR A 57 -8.32 12.55 -0.35
N ARG A 58 -9.30 13.45 -0.19
CA ARG A 58 -9.36 14.31 0.99
C ARG A 58 -10.49 13.84 1.89
N VAL A 59 -10.16 13.56 3.14
CA VAL A 59 -11.12 13.11 4.16
C VAL A 59 -10.97 14.03 5.36
N ALA A 60 -12.04 14.73 5.72
CA ALA A 60 -12.05 15.63 6.87
C ALA A 60 -10.92 16.66 6.85
N GLY A 61 -10.56 17.14 5.66
CA GLY A 61 -9.48 18.12 5.49
C GLY A 61 -8.08 17.53 5.41
N GLU A 62 -7.95 16.23 5.55
CA GLU A 62 -6.65 15.54 5.45
C GLU A 62 -6.54 14.81 4.12
N VAL A 63 -5.33 14.79 3.57
CA VAL A 63 -5.04 14.07 2.32
C VAL A 63 -4.60 12.67 2.69
N LEU A 64 -5.37 11.67 2.22
CA LEU A 64 -5.10 10.25 2.51
C LEU A 64 -4.91 9.51 1.20
N ILE A 65 -4.06 8.49 1.22
CA ILE A 65 -3.89 7.59 0.08
C ILE A 65 -5.08 6.64 0.06
N ASP A 66 -5.81 6.59 -1.05
CA ASP A 66 -6.98 5.72 -1.19
C ASP A 66 -6.79 4.60 -2.21
N ARG A 67 -5.71 4.66 -2.98
CA ARG A 67 -5.34 3.59 -3.90
C ARG A 67 -3.83 3.58 -4.05
N LEU A 68 -3.23 2.39 -3.98
CA LEU A 68 -1.80 2.24 -4.19
C LEU A 68 -1.53 0.99 -4.99
N ARG A 69 -0.83 1.16 -6.11
CA ARG A 69 -0.37 0.05 -6.94
C ARG A 69 1.15 0.00 -6.85
N PHE A 70 1.69 -1.18 -6.67
CA PHE A 70 3.12 -1.37 -6.49
C PHE A 70 3.60 -2.59 -7.27
N ARG A 71 4.91 -2.67 -7.43
CA ARG A 71 5.56 -3.81 -8.07
C ARG A 71 6.69 -4.29 -7.16
N ARG A 72 6.71 -5.57 -6.87
CA ARG A 72 7.80 -6.14 -6.10
C ARG A 72 9.04 -6.24 -6.99
N VAL A 73 10.14 -5.61 -6.55
CA VAL A 73 11.40 -5.55 -7.33
C VAL A 73 12.57 -6.20 -6.61
N HIS A 74 12.30 -6.80 -5.45
CA HIS A 74 13.39 -7.45 -4.71
C HIS A 74 12.94 -8.74 -4.03
#